data_a58fda557e3f16d1a9b6555bc9a578d7
#
_entry.id   a58fda557e3f16d1a9b6555bc9a578d7
#
_cell.length_a   1.000
_cell.length_b   1.000
_cell.length_c   1.000
_cell.angle_alpha   90.00
_cell.angle_beta   90.00
_cell.angle_gamma   90.00
#
_symmetry.space_group_name_H-M   'P 1'
#
loop_
_entity.id
_entity.type
_entity.pdbx_description
1 polymer ?
#
loop_
_entity_poly.entity_id
_entity_poly.type
_entity_poly.pdbx_seq_one_letter_code
_entity_poly.pdbx_strand_id
1 'polypeptide(L)'
;IECSYREIFEQEGKIPPSNTMDEIVDEAIYKGGNWFIYGSGKPNEEMRYQLTSIKKSSNGSLIDLPIDMYLEDPLEIIKNNSVVNHDDINVVYTEELSNKLKTKALKNSSSMESMDSIEIHPAVLTATQKHDLKIAKELTMILSTARASNYNDWLDVGYCLNGISRNLLPIWIAFSKKWSMYNDSSECNKQWDWFQRNNNKHITIASLHFWAKQDSPNGYKDILRESLENMVSISIRGDKATGPHADVANVIFHYFKDCFVCSNIRDNMWYFFNECIGGRWELTEQGHKLRSRLSNEIVDLYIYYQKKYQEKAKEYEEESDFRTMYDNRVANCGKVIIKLKDSGYKDKIMKECKEYFYDNKFIDKLDDQKNLIGFENGIYDLNKSVFRGGLPSDYISLSTQLSLPVPKTMMPLGIDDILEVVKEVECYNELNDGLNDFLEKVF
;
A
#
# COMPACT_ATOMS: atom_id res chain seq x y z
N ILE A 1 -16.11 -33.21 1.19
CA ILE A 1 -15.06 -33.82 2.06
C ILE A 1 -15.75 -34.63 3.16
N GLU A 2 -16.78 -34.11 3.83
CA GLU A 2 -17.46 -34.83 4.93
C GLU A 2 -18.11 -36.14 4.49
N CYS A 3 -18.75 -36.18 3.34
CA CYS A 3 -19.31 -37.42 2.79
C CYS A 3 -18.22 -38.47 2.49
N SER A 4 -17.13 -38.06 1.86
CA SER A 4 -16.03 -38.95 1.47
C SER A 4 -15.30 -39.54 2.68
N TYR A 5 -15.23 -38.81 3.79
CA TYR A 5 -14.57 -39.26 5.01
C TYR A 5 -15.32 -40.41 5.70
N ARG A 6 -16.63 -40.25 5.85
CA ARG A 6 -17.48 -41.34 6.43
C ARG A 6 -17.51 -42.56 5.55
N GLU A 7 -17.64 -42.39 4.24
CA GLU A 7 -17.62 -43.49 3.26
C GLU A 7 -16.35 -44.32 3.32
N ILE A 8 -15.14 -43.67 3.51
CA ILE A 8 -13.87 -44.39 3.66
C ILE A 8 -13.88 -45.28 4.89
N PHE A 9 -14.38 -44.82 6.04
CA PHE A 9 -14.46 -45.65 7.26
C PHE A 9 -15.46 -46.78 7.12
N GLU A 10 -16.58 -46.54 6.47
CA GLU A 10 -17.62 -47.56 6.21
C GLU A 10 -17.11 -48.64 5.22
N GLN A 11 -16.37 -48.24 4.18
CA GLN A 11 -15.75 -49.15 3.22
C GLN A 11 -14.68 -50.04 3.86
N GLU A 12 -13.97 -49.52 4.87
CA GLU A 12 -12.97 -50.29 5.64
C GLU A 12 -13.58 -51.10 6.80
N GLY A 13 -14.89 -51.05 6.98
CA GLY A 13 -15.58 -51.75 8.08
C GLY A 13 -15.25 -51.16 9.45
N LYS A 14 -14.82 -49.92 9.54
CA LYS A 14 -14.47 -49.21 10.75
C LYS A 14 -15.59 -48.27 11.16
N ILE A 15 -15.77 -48.09 12.49
CA ILE A 15 -16.73 -47.12 13.03
C ILE A 15 -16.14 -45.70 12.80
N PRO A 16 -16.85 -44.79 12.09
CA PRO A 16 -16.38 -43.42 11.91
C PRO A 16 -16.29 -42.72 13.28
N PRO A 17 -15.32 -41.84 13.48
CA PRO A 17 -15.19 -41.07 14.72
C PRO A 17 -16.43 -40.21 14.95
N SER A 18 -16.77 -40.02 16.21
CA SER A 18 -17.91 -39.19 16.64
C SER A 18 -17.68 -37.68 16.45
N ASN A 19 -16.44 -37.30 16.21
CA ASN A 19 -16.01 -35.92 15.98
C ASN A 19 -16.54 -35.38 14.64
N THR A 20 -16.85 -34.10 14.61
CA THR A 20 -17.15 -33.40 13.37
C THR A 20 -15.88 -33.15 12.57
N MET A 21 -15.99 -32.85 11.26
CA MET A 21 -14.82 -32.51 10.45
C MET A 21 -14.08 -31.28 10.98
N ASP A 22 -14.78 -30.29 11.50
CA ASP A 22 -14.22 -29.07 12.08
C ASP A 22 -13.41 -29.34 13.36
N GLU A 23 -13.72 -30.44 14.07
CA GLU A 23 -12.97 -30.91 15.25
C GLU A 23 -11.71 -31.72 14.86
N ILE A 24 -11.70 -32.30 13.66
CA ILE A 24 -10.62 -33.16 13.18
C ILE A 24 -9.63 -32.36 12.31
N VAL A 25 -10.16 -31.43 11.51
CA VAL A 25 -9.37 -30.62 10.58
C VAL A 25 -9.32 -29.19 11.09
N ASP A 26 -8.13 -28.76 11.47
CA ASP A 26 -7.90 -27.36 11.84
C ASP A 26 -7.93 -26.48 10.57
N GLU A 27 -9.06 -25.84 10.34
CA GLU A 27 -9.24 -24.93 9.21
C GLU A 27 -8.32 -23.71 9.26
N ALA A 28 -7.81 -23.32 10.44
CA ALA A 28 -6.94 -22.15 10.58
C ALA A 28 -5.65 -22.33 9.76
N ILE A 29 -5.16 -23.57 9.66
CA ILE A 29 -3.97 -23.91 8.87
C ILE A 29 -4.19 -23.62 7.37
N TYR A 30 -5.38 -23.94 6.86
CA TYR A 30 -5.73 -23.72 5.44
C TYR A 30 -6.14 -22.28 5.11
N LYS A 31 -6.43 -21.47 6.14
CA LYS A 31 -6.80 -20.05 6.00
C LYS A 31 -5.61 -19.09 6.15
N GLY A 32 -4.37 -19.62 6.08
CA GLY A 32 -3.13 -18.82 6.15
C GLY A 32 -2.37 -18.97 7.46
N GLY A 33 -2.67 -20.00 8.27
CA GLY A 33 -1.89 -20.34 9.46
C GLY A 33 -0.48 -20.85 9.08
N ASN A 34 0.50 -20.56 9.92
CA ASN A 34 1.86 -21.04 9.72
C ASN A 34 1.96 -22.51 10.10
N TRP A 35 2.56 -23.30 9.22
CA TRP A 35 2.89 -24.69 9.49
C TRP A 35 4.25 -24.78 10.15
N PHE A 36 4.36 -25.66 11.14
CA PHE A 36 5.67 -26.02 11.67
C PHE A 36 6.38 -26.95 10.67
N ILE A 37 7.58 -26.59 10.28
CA ILE A 37 8.42 -27.41 9.40
C ILE A 37 9.29 -28.35 10.22
N TYR A 38 9.87 -29.34 9.55
CA TYR A 38 10.84 -30.28 10.14
C TYR A 38 11.94 -29.53 10.91
N GLY A 39 12.24 -29.98 12.12
CA GLY A 39 13.23 -29.37 13.02
C GLY A 39 12.77 -28.11 13.75
N SER A 40 11.60 -27.54 13.44
CA SER A 40 11.02 -26.45 14.21
C SER A 40 10.32 -26.92 15.49
N GLY A 41 10.00 -26.03 16.38
CA GLY A 41 9.24 -26.32 17.60
C GLY A 41 8.50 -25.10 18.08
N LYS A 42 7.55 -25.28 18.99
CA LYS A 42 6.86 -24.15 19.60
C LYS A 42 7.81 -23.39 20.53
N PRO A 43 7.66 -22.06 20.66
CA PRO A 43 8.40 -21.30 21.66
C PRO A 43 8.25 -21.91 23.04
N ASN A 44 9.37 -22.07 23.75
CA ASN A 44 9.44 -22.63 25.12
C ASN A 44 9.14 -24.14 25.25
N GLU A 45 9.06 -24.90 24.16
CA GLU A 45 9.01 -26.35 24.17
C GLU A 45 10.33 -26.94 23.70
N GLU A 46 10.86 -27.94 24.42
CA GLU A 46 12.09 -28.63 24.00
C GLU A 46 11.86 -29.59 22.82
N MET A 47 10.60 -30.05 22.66
CA MET A 47 10.23 -30.96 21.60
C MET A 47 10.25 -30.28 20.23
N ARG A 48 10.97 -30.89 19.28
CA ARG A 48 11.03 -30.50 17.89
C ARG A 48 10.21 -31.44 17.02
N TYR A 49 9.59 -30.91 15.98
CA TYR A 49 8.88 -31.74 14.99
C TYR A 49 9.90 -32.58 14.22
N GLN A 50 9.77 -33.90 14.32
CA GLN A 50 10.65 -34.88 13.69
C GLN A 50 9.93 -35.61 12.57
N LEU A 51 10.69 -36.01 11.57
CA LEU A 51 10.20 -36.84 10.48
C LEU A 51 9.97 -38.26 10.99
N THR A 52 8.73 -38.71 10.93
CA THR A 52 8.36 -40.06 11.42
C THR A 52 8.06 -41.05 10.30
N SER A 53 7.67 -40.59 9.13
CA SER A 53 7.45 -41.38 7.93
C SER A 53 7.48 -40.54 6.67
N ILE A 54 7.92 -41.16 5.55
CA ILE A 54 7.85 -40.54 4.22
C ILE A 54 7.07 -41.51 3.33
N LYS A 55 6.07 -41.00 2.63
CA LYS A 55 5.27 -41.79 1.71
C LYS A 55 5.24 -41.12 0.34
N LYS A 56 5.56 -41.89 -0.69
CA LYS A 56 5.49 -41.47 -2.11
C LYS A 56 4.23 -42.03 -2.74
N SER A 57 3.45 -41.19 -3.36
CA SER A 57 2.32 -41.65 -4.19
C SER A 57 2.83 -42.08 -5.56
N SER A 58 2.49 -43.30 -5.95
CA SER A 58 2.81 -43.83 -7.27
C SER A 58 1.63 -44.66 -7.77
N ASN A 59 1.02 -44.25 -8.88
CA ASN A 59 -0.12 -44.92 -9.53
C ASN A 59 -1.31 -45.19 -8.55
N GLY A 60 -1.61 -44.23 -7.66
CA GLY A 60 -2.69 -44.39 -6.70
C GLY A 60 -2.38 -45.21 -5.45
N SER A 61 -1.17 -45.73 -5.32
CA SER A 61 -0.71 -46.43 -4.11
C SER A 61 0.33 -45.59 -3.36
N LEU A 62 0.31 -45.68 -2.03
CA LEU A 62 1.30 -45.04 -1.16
C LEU A 62 2.42 -46.07 -0.87
N ILE A 63 3.64 -45.69 -1.17
CA ILE A 63 4.83 -46.49 -0.93
C ILE A 63 5.64 -45.84 0.18
N ASP A 64 5.99 -46.59 1.23
CA ASP A 64 6.84 -46.09 2.30
C ASP A 64 8.30 -46.01 1.80
N LEU A 65 8.93 -44.86 2.06
CA LEU A 65 10.34 -44.62 1.73
C LEU A 65 11.19 -44.65 3.02
N PRO A 66 12.45 -45.15 2.92
CA PRO A 66 13.34 -45.17 4.08
C PRO A 66 13.68 -43.75 4.54
N ILE A 67 13.48 -43.48 5.81
CA ILE A 67 13.69 -42.15 6.42
C ILE A 67 15.17 -41.76 6.39
N ASP A 68 16.06 -42.75 6.62
CA ASP A 68 17.49 -42.51 6.77
C ASP A 68 18.14 -41.87 5.52
N MET A 69 17.62 -42.18 4.31
CA MET A 69 18.06 -41.56 3.07
C MET A 69 17.80 -40.04 3.00
N TYR A 70 16.83 -39.57 3.75
CA TYR A 70 16.39 -38.14 3.74
C TYR A 70 16.93 -37.33 4.92
N LEU A 71 17.39 -38.02 5.98
CA LEU A 71 18.00 -37.35 7.15
C LEU A 71 19.43 -36.88 6.86
N GLU A 72 20.07 -37.43 5.80
CA GLU A 72 21.42 -37.02 5.36
C GLU A 72 21.41 -35.60 4.72
N ASP A 73 20.30 -35.20 4.10
CA ASP A 73 20.14 -33.85 3.54
C ASP A 73 18.75 -33.23 3.92
N PRO A 74 18.66 -32.57 5.08
CA PRO A 74 17.41 -31.92 5.52
C PRO A 74 16.90 -30.81 4.58
N LEU A 75 17.80 -30.17 3.82
CA LEU A 75 17.42 -29.10 2.88
C LEU A 75 16.72 -29.70 1.66
N GLU A 76 17.09 -30.89 1.21
CA GLU A 76 16.39 -31.58 0.13
C GLU A 76 14.95 -31.94 0.53
N ILE A 77 14.73 -32.32 1.80
CA ILE A 77 13.38 -32.57 2.32
C ILE A 77 12.54 -31.32 2.24
N ILE A 78 13.07 -30.17 2.67
CA ILE A 78 12.37 -28.91 2.64
C ILE A 78 12.07 -28.48 1.21
N LYS A 79 13.04 -28.58 0.29
CA LYS A 79 12.86 -28.23 -1.12
C LYS A 79 11.81 -29.11 -1.80
N ASN A 80 11.85 -30.41 -1.58
CA ASN A 80 10.95 -31.36 -2.25
C ASN A 80 9.52 -31.34 -1.70
N ASN A 81 9.32 -30.82 -0.47
CA ASN A 81 8.01 -30.72 0.15
C ASN A 81 7.51 -29.27 0.28
N SER A 82 8.27 -28.29 -0.20
CA SER A 82 7.84 -26.90 -0.24
C SER A 82 6.87 -26.67 -1.39
N VAL A 83 5.73 -26.05 -1.09
CA VAL A 83 4.73 -25.68 -2.11
C VAL A 83 5.23 -24.52 -3.00
N VAL A 84 6.26 -23.81 -2.56
CA VAL A 84 6.72 -22.55 -3.20
C VAL A 84 7.70 -22.79 -4.36
N ASN A 85 8.37 -23.95 -4.42
CA ASN A 85 9.47 -24.20 -5.39
C ASN A 85 9.08 -25.02 -6.63
N HIS A 86 7.82 -25.05 -7.00
CA HIS A 86 7.39 -25.79 -8.18
C HIS A 86 6.87 -24.84 -9.26
N ASP A 87 7.77 -24.09 -9.88
CA ASP A 87 7.44 -23.15 -10.98
C ASP A 87 6.83 -23.84 -12.23
N ASP A 88 6.88 -25.17 -12.30
CA ASP A 88 6.44 -25.95 -13.46
C ASP A 88 5.26 -26.91 -13.19
N ILE A 89 4.58 -26.85 -12.06
CA ILE A 89 3.41 -27.69 -11.81
C ILE A 89 2.18 -27.05 -12.42
N ASN A 90 1.80 -27.49 -13.60
CA ASN A 90 0.43 -27.33 -14.10
C ASN A 90 -0.53 -28.16 -13.22
N VAL A 91 -1.17 -27.51 -12.27
CA VAL A 91 -2.22 -28.14 -11.46
C VAL A 91 -3.41 -28.43 -12.37
N VAL A 92 -3.59 -29.67 -12.75
CA VAL A 92 -4.76 -30.11 -13.51
C VAL A 92 -5.87 -30.46 -12.49
N TYR A 93 -6.88 -29.62 -12.41
CA TYR A 93 -8.05 -29.91 -11.60
C TYR A 93 -8.87 -31.03 -12.21
N THR A 94 -9.42 -31.92 -11.38
CA THR A 94 -10.42 -32.89 -11.84
C THR A 94 -11.61 -32.13 -12.42
N GLU A 95 -12.30 -32.72 -13.39
CA GLU A 95 -13.42 -32.07 -14.07
C GLU A 95 -14.55 -31.67 -13.09
N GLU A 96 -14.76 -32.47 -12.06
CA GLU A 96 -15.70 -32.18 -10.98
C GLU A 96 -15.32 -30.95 -10.16
N LEU A 97 -14.03 -30.83 -9.77
CA LEU A 97 -13.53 -29.68 -9.01
C LEU A 97 -13.54 -28.41 -9.87
N SER A 98 -13.18 -28.54 -11.15
CA SER A 98 -13.23 -27.45 -12.11
C SER A 98 -14.66 -26.90 -12.29
N ASN A 99 -15.66 -27.80 -12.35
CA ASN A 99 -17.07 -27.41 -12.43
C ASN A 99 -17.60 -26.79 -11.12
N LYS A 100 -17.18 -27.29 -9.96
CA LYS A 100 -17.50 -26.69 -8.64
C LYS A 100 -16.90 -25.29 -8.49
N LEU A 101 -15.67 -25.07 -8.96
CA LEU A 101 -15.03 -23.76 -8.95
C LEU A 101 -15.73 -22.77 -9.88
N LYS A 102 -16.13 -23.21 -11.09
CA LYS A 102 -16.91 -22.39 -12.03
C LYS A 102 -18.29 -22.00 -11.47
N THR A 103 -18.99 -22.93 -10.83
CA THR A 103 -20.29 -22.65 -10.19
C THR A 103 -20.17 -21.76 -8.96
N LYS A 104 -19.07 -21.81 -8.21
CA LYS A 104 -18.81 -20.91 -7.09
C LYS A 104 -18.43 -19.51 -7.55
N ALA A 105 -17.68 -19.40 -8.66
CA ALA A 105 -17.37 -18.14 -9.30
C ALA A 105 -18.65 -17.45 -9.83
N LEU A 106 -19.57 -18.22 -10.44
CA LEU A 106 -20.86 -17.70 -10.91
C LEU A 106 -21.81 -17.27 -9.77
N LYS A 107 -21.76 -17.92 -8.60
CA LYS A 107 -22.55 -17.51 -7.42
C LYS A 107 -21.97 -16.29 -6.72
N ASN A 108 -20.66 -16.10 -6.75
CA ASN A 108 -20.01 -14.91 -6.20
C ASN A 108 -20.06 -13.71 -7.16
N SER A 109 -20.29 -13.93 -8.45
CA SER A 109 -20.45 -12.86 -9.45
C SER A 109 -21.84 -12.20 -9.43
N SER A 110 -22.82 -12.76 -8.70
CA SER A 110 -24.11 -12.10 -8.49
C SER A 110 -24.10 -11.04 -7.38
N SER A 111 -22.98 -10.86 -6.66
CA SER A 111 -22.80 -9.82 -5.63
C SER A 111 -21.56 -8.96 -5.81
N MET A 112 -20.79 -9.18 -6.87
CA MET A 112 -19.74 -8.27 -7.33
C MET A 112 -19.86 -8.20 -8.86
N GLU A 113 -20.47 -7.13 -9.35
CA GLU A 113 -20.33 -6.77 -10.75
C GLU A 113 -18.85 -6.63 -11.04
N SER A 114 -18.33 -7.52 -11.87
CA SER A 114 -16.99 -7.48 -12.41
C SER A 114 -16.82 -6.15 -13.15
N MET A 115 -16.05 -5.23 -12.57
CA MET A 115 -15.53 -4.05 -13.27
C MET A 115 -14.44 -4.47 -14.26
N ASP A 116 -14.73 -5.42 -15.13
CA ASP A 116 -13.91 -5.68 -16.31
C ASP A 116 -14.60 -5.12 -17.54
N SER A 117 -13.91 -4.17 -18.17
CA SER A 117 -14.20 -3.58 -19.48
C SER A 117 -15.51 -2.78 -19.60
N ILE A 118 -15.69 -1.76 -18.77
CA ILE A 118 -16.51 -0.63 -19.16
C ILE A 118 -15.56 0.46 -19.66
N GLU A 119 -15.59 0.76 -20.93
CA GLU A 119 -15.16 2.07 -21.43
C GLU A 119 -16.01 3.12 -20.71
N ILE A 120 -15.49 3.64 -19.60
CA ILE A 120 -16.22 4.65 -18.82
C ILE A 120 -16.22 5.93 -19.64
N HIS A 121 -17.36 6.21 -20.24
CA HIS A 121 -17.60 7.51 -20.85
C HIS A 121 -17.26 8.62 -19.83
N PRO A 122 -16.55 9.70 -20.21
CA PRO A 122 -16.13 10.78 -19.29
C PRO A 122 -17.26 11.42 -18.49
N ALA A 123 -18.52 11.24 -18.92
CA ALA A 123 -19.71 11.76 -18.26
C ALA A 123 -20.14 11.00 -16.98
N VAL A 124 -19.59 9.80 -16.73
CA VAL A 124 -20.02 8.90 -15.63
C VAL A 124 -19.06 8.91 -14.44
N LEU A 125 -17.91 9.62 -14.54
CA LEU A 125 -16.94 9.69 -13.45
C LEU A 125 -17.51 10.39 -12.22
N THR A 126 -17.35 9.79 -11.05
CA THR A 126 -17.68 10.43 -9.76
C THR A 126 -16.84 11.69 -9.54
N ALA A 127 -17.29 12.57 -8.63
CA ALA A 127 -16.53 13.76 -8.27
C ALA A 127 -15.13 13.41 -7.73
N THR A 128 -15.02 12.33 -6.95
CA THR A 128 -13.75 11.82 -6.41
C THR A 128 -12.83 11.34 -7.52
N GLN A 129 -13.32 10.55 -8.47
CA GLN A 129 -12.52 10.08 -9.61
C GLN A 129 -12.02 11.22 -10.49
N LYS A 130 -12.86 12.24 -10.73
CA LYS A 130 -12.43 13.46 -11.45
C LYS A 130 -11.34 14.21 -10.71
N HIS A 131 -11.44 14.29 -9.40
CA HIS A 131 -10.45 14.91 -8.54
C HIS A 131 -9.12 14.15 -8.58
N ASP A 132 -9.15 12.82 -8.40
CA ASP A 132 -7.94 11.99 -8.44
C ASP A 132 -7.25 12.04 -9.82
N LEU A 133 -8.01 12.07 -10.91
CA LEU A 133 -7.46 12.25 -12.26
C LEU A 133 -6.77 13.61 -12.43
N LYS A 134 -7.36 14.68 -11.91
CA LYS A 134 -6.76 16.02 -11.97
C LYS A 134 -5.45 16.04 -11.19
N ILE A 135 -5.47 15.58 -9.95
CA ILE A 135 -4.29 15.52 -9.08
C ILE A 135 -3.19 14.65 -9.70
N ALA A 136 -3.52 13.46 -10.22
CA ALA A 136 -2.53 12.58 -10.83
C ALA A 136 -1.79 13.25 -11.99
N LYS A 137 -2.50 14.04 -12.83
CA LYS A 137 -1.87 14.84 -13.90
C LYS A 137 -0.89 15.87 -13.34
N GLU A 138 -1.32 16.66 -12.38
CA GLU A 138 -0.53 17.75 -11.81
C GLU A 138 0.70 17.21 -11.06
N LEU A 139 0.53 16.16 -10.23
CA LEU A 139 1.64 15.52 -9.52
C LEU A 139 2.67 14.91 -10.46
N THR A 140 2.23 14.25 -11.55
CA THR A 140 3.16 13.65 -12.52
C THR A 140 4.03 14.73 -13.18
N MET A 141 3.47 15.89 -13.43
CA MET A 141 4.21 16.98 -14.09
C MET A 141 5.28 17.62 -13.21
N ILE A 142 5.23 17.47 -11.90
CA ILE A 142 6.27 17.97 -10.98
C ILE A 142 7.32 16.92 -10.61
N LEU A 143 7.18 15.66 -11.04
CA LEU A 143 8.20 14.62 -10.82
C LEU A 143 9.52 15.00 -11.48
N SER A 144 10.62 14.56 -10.89
CA SER A 144 11.98 14.92 -11.31
C SER A 144 12.36 14.27 -12.65
N THR A 145 13.32 14.90 -13.34
CA THR A 145 13.96 14.33 -14.53
C THR A 145 14.73 13.04 -14.20
N ALA A 146 15.34 12.97 -13.00
CA ALA A 146 16.04 11.78 -12.54
C ALA A 146 15.11 10.55 -12.54
N ARG A 147 13.87 10.72 -12.06
CA ARG A 147 12.86 9.66 -12.07
C ARG A 147 12.43 9.27 -13.50
N ALA A 148 12.38 10.22 -14.41
CA ALA A 148 12.08 9.94 -15.82
C ALA A 148 13.22 9.21 -16.55
N SER A 149 14.47 9.37 -16.11
CA SER A 149 15.65 8.74 -16.70
C SER A 149 15.99 7.36 -16.11
N ASN A 150 15.55 7.06 -14.90
CA ASN A 150 15.68 5.73 -14.29
C ASN A 150 14.58 4.83 -14.82
N TYR A 151 14.94 3.72 -15.45
CA TYR A 151 13.98 2.82 -16.10
C TYR A 151 12.93 2.23 -15.14
N ASN A 152 13.35 1.81 -13.94
CA ASN A 152 12.44 1.23 -12.95
C ASN A 152 11.46 2.27 -12.42
N ASP A 153 11.94 3.46 -12.05
CA ASP A 153 11.09 4.55 -11.59
C ASP A 153 10.13 5.02 -12.68
N TRP A 154 10.59 5.09 -13.92
CA TRP A 154 9.76 5.41 -15.09
C TRP A 154 8.64 4.39 -15.30
N LEU A 155 8.94 3.09 -15.19
CA LEU A 155 7.93 2.03 -15.23
C LEU A 155 6.93 2.16 -14.08
N ASP A 156 7.40 2.38 -12.85
CA ASP A 156 6.56 2.50 -11.67
C ASP A 156 5.57 3.67 -11.80
N VAL A 157 6.00 4.81 -12.35
CA VAL A 157 5.09 5.93 -12.68
C VAL A 157 4.07 5.52 -13.74
N GLY A 158 4.48 4.78 -14.76
CA GLY A 158 3.57 4.25 -15.78
C GLY A 158 2.52 3.30 -15.19
N TYR A 159 2.92 2.36 -14.35
CA TYR A 159 2.02 1.47 -13.62
C TYR A 159 1.01 2.23 -12.77
N CYS A 160 1.50 3.21 -12.01
CA CYS A 160 0.65 4.05 -11.16
C CYS A 160 -0.44 4.74 -11.99
N LEU A 161 -0.06 5.40 -13.06
CA LEU A 161 -0.99 6.14 -13.92
C LEU A 161 -1.97 5.23 -14.65
N ASN A 162 -1.50 4.07 -15.14
CA ASN A 162 -2.37 3.08 -15.79
C ASN A 162 -3.42 2.53 -14.81
N GLY A 163 -3.02 2.27 -13.54
CA GLY A 163 -3.91 1.83 -12.48
C GLY A 163 -4.97 2.86 -12.07
N ILE A 164 -4.66 4.16 -12.20
CA ILE A 164 -5.62 5.24 -11.91
C ILE A 164 -6.60 5.41 -13.08
N SER A 165 -6.10 5.51 -14.31
CA SER A 165 -6.94 5.60 -15.51
C SER A 165 -6.14 5.38 -16.79
N ARG A 166 -6.72 4.62 -17.71
CA ARG A 166 -6.19 4.44 -19.08
C ARG A 166 -5.99 5.75 -19.84
N ASN A 167 -6.77 6.77 -19.53
CA ASN A 167 -6.70 8.08 -20.17
C ASN A 167 -5.46 8.90 -19.78
N LEU A 168 -4.61 8.39 -18.87
CA LEU A 168 -3.40 9.08 -18.41
C LEU A 168 -2.15 8.76 -19.25
N LEU A 169 -2.22 7.91 -20.28
CA LEU A 169 -1.13 7.65 -21.22
C LEU A 169 -0.48 8.93 -21.78
N PRO A 170 -1.22 9.96 -22.23
CA PRO A 170 -0.61 11.19 -22.71
C PRO A 170 0.21 11.91 -21.63
N ILE A 171 -0.17 11.80 -20.36
CA ILE A 171 0.56 12.39 -19.24
C ILE A 171 1.87 11.63 -18.99
N TRP A 172 1.83 10.28 -19.07
CA TRP A 172 3.05 9.50 -18.95
C TRP A 172 4.04 9.77 -20.10
N ILE A 173 3.54 9.92 -21.32
CA ILE A 173 4.36 10.34 -22.48
C ILE A 173 4.96 11.74 -22.23
N ALA A 174 4.18 12.68 -21.69
CA ALA A 174 4.67 14.02 -21.36
C ALA A 174 5.75 13.98 -20.26
N PHE A 175 5.59 13.14 -19.26
CA PHE A 175 6.59 12.89 -18.23
C PHE A 175 7.87 12.27 -18.82
N SER A 176 7.73 11.27 -19.70
CA SER A 176 8.85 10.60 -20.35
C SER A 176 9.72 11.57 -21.16
N LYS A 177 9.12 12.59 -21.78
CA LYS A 177 9.82 13.64 -22.53
C LYS A 177 10.76 14.51 -21.67
N LYS A 178 10.69 14.42 -20.34
CA LYS A 178 11.67 15.09 -19.46
C LYS A 178 13.05 14.47 -19.58
N TRP A 179 13.15 13.20 -19.98
CA TRP A 179 14.42 12.57 -20.27
C TRP A 179 14.93 12.98 -21.64
N SER A 180 16.16 13.53 -21.70
CA SER A 180 16.75 14.07 -22.93
C SER A 180 16.96 13.04 -24.05
N MET A 181 17.08 11.75 -23.69
CA MET A 181 17.22 10.64 -24.64
C MET A 181 15.89 10.00 -25.05
N TYR A 182 14.76 10.55 -24.61
CA TYR A 182 13.45 10.07 -25.02
C TYR A 182 13.22 10.40 -26.51
N ASN A 183 13.11 9.37 -27.35
CA ASN A 183 13.04 9.54 -28.80
C ASN A 183 11.65 9.30 -29.38
N ASP A 184 10.86 8.37 -28.82
CA ASP A 184 9.59 7.95 -29.42
C ASP A 184 8.60 7.48 -28.37
N SER A 185 7.30 7.70 -28.66
CA SER A 185 6.18 7.22 -27.83
C SER A 185 5.84 5.75 -28.02
N SER A 186 6.46 5.07 -28.98
CA SER A 186 6.17 3.65 -29.28
C SER A 186 6.43 2.73 -28.09
N GLU A 187 7.49 3.01 -27.33
CA GLU A 187 7.82 2.25 -26.13
C GLU A 187 6.78 2.48 -25.02
N CYS A 188 6.35 3.71 -24.79
CA CYS A 188 5.26 4.01 -23.87
C CYS A 188 3.99 3.26 -24.23
N ASN A 189 3.61 3.25 -25.51
CA ASN A 189 2.41 2.54 -25.94
C ASN A 189 2.51 1.03 -25.70
N LYS A 190 3.66 0.39 -26.04
CA LYS A 190 3.89 -1.04 -25.80
C LYS A 190 3.83 -1.40 -24.31
N GLN A 191 4.47 -0.61 -23.46
CA GLN A 191 4.47 -0.82 -22.03
C GLN A 191 3.08 -0.57 -21.42
N TRP A 192 2.34 0.43 -21.92
CA TRP A 192 0.98 0.71 -21.47
C TRP A 192 0.02 -0.45 -21.69
N ASP A 193 0.11 -1.10 -22.84
CA ASP A 193 -0.67 -2.31 -23.16
C ASP A 193 -0.22 -3.52 -22.32
N TRP A 194 1.08 -3.58 -21.97
CA TRP A 194 1.60 -4.64 -21.13
C TRP A 194 1.15 -4.47 -19.67
N PHE A 195 1.09 -3.25 -19.12
CA PHE A 195 0.56 -2.97 -17.80
C PHE A 195 -0.87 -3.47 -17.61
N GLN A 196 -1.68 -3.42 -18.64
CA GLN A 196 -3.06 -3.91 -18.60
C GLN A 196 -3.14 -5.42 -18.35
N ARG A 197 -2.16 -6.18 -18.85
CA ARG A 197 -2.10 -7.64 -18.72
C ARG A 197 -1.44 -8.08 -17.41
N ASN A 198 -0.53 -7.25 -16.88
CA ASN A 198 0.29 -7.54 -15.72
C ASN A 198 0.07 -6.45 -14.65
N ASN A 199 -1.16 -6.40 -14.12
CA ASN A 199 -1.55 -5.37 -13.17
C ASN A 199 -0.77 -5.49 -11.85
N ASN A 200 0.20 -4.62 -11.64
CA ASN A 200 0.89 -4.47 -10.36
C ASN A 200 0.01 -3.66 -9.39
N LYS A 201 -0.80 -4.37 -8.58
CA LYS A 201 -1.78 -3.78 -7.67
C LYS A 201 -1.17 -2.98 -6.50
N HIS A 202 0.16 -2.99 -6.36
CA HIS A 202 0.85 -2.40 -5.21
C HIS A 202 1.19 -0.92 -5.38
N ILE A 203 1.21 -0.40 -6.61
CA ILE A 203 1.52 1.01 -6.89
C ILE A 203 0.21 1.77 -7.11
N THR A 204 -0.03 2.78 -6.28
CA THR A 204 -1.30 3.53 -6.23
C THR A 204 -1.04 5.04 -6.31
N ILE A 205 -2.12 5.83 -6.33
CA ILE A 205 -2.03 7.29 -6.27
C ILE A 205 -1.28 7.78 -5.01
N ALA A 206 -1.29 7.02 -3.91
CA ALA A 206 -0.52 7.33 -2.72
C ALA A 206 1.00 7.31 -3.00
N SER A 207 1.47 6.38 -3.83
CA SER A 207 2.87 6.36 -4.30
C SER A 207 3.21 7.60 -5.10
N LEU A 208 2.31 8.07 -5.96
CA LEU A 208 2.49 9.29 -6.74
C LEU A 208 2.59 10.54 -5.86
N HIS A 209 1.73 10.64 -4.82
CA HIS A 209 1.82 11.71 -3.82
C HIS A 209 3.17 11.69 -3.09
N PHE A 210 3.63 10.52 -2.70
CA PHE A 210 4.92 10.34 -2.03
C PHE A 210 6.09 10.79 -2.93
N TRP A 211 6.14 10.33 -4.17
CA TRP A 211 7.20 10.72 -5.12
C TRP A 211 7.20 12.20 -5.44
N ALA A 212 6.03 12.78 -5.65
CA ALA A 212 5.90 14.22 -5.92
C ALA A 212 6.37 15.06 -4.73
N LYS A 213 6.06 14.61 -3.50
CA LYS A 213 6.52 15.25 -2.27
C LYS A 213 8.05 15.18 -2.12
N GLN A 214 8.68 14.06 -2.51
CA GLN A 214 10.14 13.93 -2.51
C GLN A 214 10.80 14.78 -3.59
N ASP A 215 10.29 14.69 -4.82
CA ASP A 215 10.92 15.32 -5.99
C ASP A 215 10.73 16.84 -6.01
N SER A 216 9.59 17.34 -5.54
CA SER A 216 9.23 18.77 -5.54
C SER A 216 8.35 19.13 -4.34
N PRO A 217 8.92 19.30 -3.13
CA PRO A 217 8.14 19.53 -1.91
C PRO A 217 7.25 20.78 -1.97
N ASN A 218 7.74 21.86 -2.57
CA ASN A 218 6.99 23.12 -2.72
C ASN A 218 5.89 22.98 -3.77
N GLY A 219 6.21 22.44 -4.96
CA GLY A 219 5.22 22.19 -6.01
C GLY A 219 4.11 21.23 -5.51
N TYR A 220 4.45 20.21 -4.74
CA TYR A 220 3.49 19.32 -4.11
C TYR A 220 2.53 20.07 -3.18
N LYS A 221 3.06 20.95 -2.30
CA LYS A 221 2.23 21.76 -1.39
C LYS A 221 1.27 22.66 -2.15
N ASP A 222 1.73 23.26 -3.24
CA ASP A 222 0.89 24.18 -4.03
C ASP A 222 -0.23 23.42 -4.75
N ILE A 223 0.06 22.27 -5.37
CA ILE A 223 -0.96 21.41 -5.99
C ILE A 223 -1.98 20.93 -4.96
N LEU A 224 -1.52 20.46 -3.79
CA LEU A 224 -2.41 19.99 -2.73
C LEU A 224 -3.31 21.11 -2.25
N ARG A 225 -2.78 22.32 -2.04
CA ARG A 225 -3.57 23.49 -1.66
C ARG A 225 -4.60 23.86 -2.73
N GLU A 226 -4.24 23.93 -4.00
CA GLU A 226 -5.18 24.25 -5.06
C GLU A 226 -6.29 23.20 -5.17
N SER A 227 -5.98 21.94 -4.99
CA SER A 227 -6.96 20.85 -5.03
C SER A 227 -8.02 20.93 -3.93
N LEU A 228 -7.68 21.51 -2.78
CA LEU A 228 -8.54 21.62 -1.61
C LEU A 228 -9.37 22.91 -1.57
N GLU A 229 -9.16 23.85 -2.49
CA GLU A 229 -9.82 25.17 -2.46
C GLU A 229 -11.35 25.08 -2.36
N ASN A 230 -11.95 24.20 -3.15
CA ASN A 230 -13.40 24.02 -3.13
C ASN A 230 -13.90 23.47 -1.78
N MET A 231 -13.21 22.49 -1.20
CA MET A 231 -13.58 21.88 0.08
C MET A 231 -13.42 22.87 1.24
N VAL A 232 -12.31 23.62 1.26
CA VAL A 232 -12.12 24.70 2.23
C VAL A 232 -13.19 25.76 2.07
N SER A 233 -13.51 26.18 0.84
CA SER A 233 -14.58 27.14 0.57
C SER A 233 -15.94 26.66 1.09
N ILE A 234 -16.24 25.36 1.01
CA ILE A 234 -17.48 24.78 1.58
C ILE A 234 -17.42 24.82 3.10
N SER A 235 -16.31 24.42 3.72
CA SER A 235 -16.16 24.35 5.18
C SER A 235 -16.28 25.70 5.89
N ILE A 236 -16.04 26.81 5.17
CA ILE A 236 -16.15 28.17 5.70
C ILE A 236 -17.45 28.89 5.29
N ARG A 237 -18.39 28.21 4.61
CA ARG A 237 -19.69 28.80 4.27
C ARG A 237 -20.55 28.98 5.51
N GLY A 238 -21.29 30.04 5.52
CA GLY A 238 -22.36 30.33 6.48
C GLY A 238 -21.95 31.22 7.65
N ASP A 239 -22.83 32.18 7.95
CA ASP A 239 -22.60 33.17 9.01
C ASP A 239 -22.85 32.60 10.41
N LYS A 240 -23.76 31.62 10.53
CA LYS A 240 -24.19 31.07 11.83
C LYS A 240 -23.47 29.79 12.25
N ALA A 241 -22.93 29.02 11.29
CA ALA A 241 -22.34 27.70 11.54
C ALA A 241 -21.04 27.49 10.76
N THR A 242 -20.14 28.46 10.82
CA THR A 242 -18.81 28.35 10.19
C THR A 242 -18.02 27.15 10.73
N GLY A 243 -17.52 26.32 9.86
CA GLY A 243 -16.72 25.14 10.20
C GLY A 243 -17.58 24.00 10.77
N PRO A 244 -18.60 23.50 10.04
CA PRO A 244 -19.24 22.24 10.41
C PRO A 244 -18.20 21.11 10.51
N HIS A 245 -18.35 20.22 11.50
CA HIS A 245 -17.33 19.21 11.78
C HIS A 245 -17.10 18.28 10.58
N ALA A 246 -18.18 17.85 9.90
CA ALA A 246 -18.11 16.99 8.74
C ALA A 246 -17.37 17.66 7.56
N ASP A 247 -17.63 18.95 7.28
CA ASP A 247 -16.97 19.65 6.17
C ASP A 247 -15.47 19.84 6.45
N VAL A 248 -15.10 20.15 7.70
CA VAL A 248 -13.70 20.27 8.10
C VAL A 248 -13.02 18.91 8.12
N ALA A 249 -13.71 17.83 8.55
CA ALA A 249 -13.20 16.46 8.49
C ALA A 249 -12.96 16.01 7.05
N ASN A 250 -13.80 16.42 6.11
CA ASN A 250 -13.62 16.16 4.69
C ASN A 250 -12.35 16.83 4.13
N VAL A 251 -12.08 18.09 4.53
CA VAL A 251 -10.80 18.77 4.19
C VAL A 251 -9.62 17.99 4.75
N ILE A 252 -9.70 17.57 6.02
CA ILE A 252 -8.64 16.80 6.69
C ILE A 252 -8.40 15.46 6.00
N PHE A 253 -9.46 14.75 5.62
CA PHE A 253 -9.38 13.50 4.90
C PHE A 253 -8.62 13.68 3.59
N HIS A 254 -9.00 14.60 2.75
CA HIS A 254 -8.33 14.82 1.46
C HIS A 254 -6.90 15.33 1.61
N TYR A 255 -6.57 16.00 2.73
CA TYR A 255 -5.19 16.40 3.02
C TYR A 255 -4.30 15.25 3.46
N PHE A 256 -4.85 14.25 4.18
CA PHE A 256 -4.09 13.18 4.84
C PHE A 256 -4.48 11.76 4.42
N LYS A 257 -5.35 11.56 3.43
CA LYS A 257 -5.93 10.26 3.06
C LYS A 257 -4.88 9.16 2.81
N ASP A 258 -3.69 9.54 2.33
CA ASP A 258 -2.63 8.60 2.01
C ASP A 258 -1.65 8.36 3.19
N CYS A 259 -1.86 9.05 4.31
CA CYS A 259 -0.98 8.99 5.48
C CYS A 259 -1.63 8.39 6.71
N PHE A 260 -2.96 8.30 6.77
CA PHE A 260 -3.70 7.79 7.93
C PHE A 260 -4.80 6.84 7.51
N VAL A 261 -5.06 5.83 8.35
CA VAL A 261 -6.15 4.88 8.21
C VAL A 261 -6.77 4.59 9.59
N CYS A 262 -8.09 4.60 9.67
CA CYS A 262 -8.84 4.07 10.81
C CYS A 262 -9.23 2.62 10.50
N SER A 263 -8.59 1.66 11.12
CA SER A 263 -8.86 0.24 10.87
C SER A 263 -10.04 -0.30 11.68
N ASN A 264 -10.36 0.34 12.81
CA ASN A 264 -11.48 -0.05 13.66
C ASN A 264 -12.09 1.19 14.33
N ILE A 265 -13.33 1.49 13.96
CA ILE A 265 -14.07 2.67 14.50
C ILE A 265 -14.40 2.46 15.98
N ARG A 266 -14.85 1.24 16.37
CA ARG A 266 -15.28 0.91 17.73
C ARG A 266 -14.15 1.05 18.73
N ASP A 267 -12.99 0.44 18.40
CA ASP A 267 -11.84 0.38 19.27
C ASP A 267 -10.90 1.59 19.06
N ASN A 268 -11.29 2.49 18.15
CA ASN A 268 -10.54 3.71 17.81
C ASN A 268 -9.08 3.42 17.41
N MET A 269 -8.90 2.37 16.60
CA MET A 269 -7.59 1.94 16.14
C MET A 269 -7.19 2.69 14.87
N TRP A 270 -6.04 3.32 14.91
CA TRP A 270 -5.52 4.12 13.83
C TRP A 270 -4.11 3.70 13.45
N TYR A 271 -3.82 3.80 12.18
CA TYR A 271 -2.47 3.68 11.63
C TYR A 271 -2.06 4.95 10.94
N PHE A 272 -0.78 5.27 11.01
CA PHE A 272 -0.23 6.35 10.22
C PHE A 272 1.06 5.90 9.52
N PHE A 273 1.27 6.42 8.33
CA PHE A 273 2.47 6.13 7.56
C PHE A 273 3.60 7.06 8.02
N ASN A 274 4.67 6.47 8.57
CA ASN A 274 5.80 7.20 9.12
C ASN A 274 6.99 7.18 8.15
N GLU A 275 7.18 8.29 7.45
CA GLU A 275 8.28 8.47 6.49
C GLU A 275 9.65 8.52 7.19
N CYS A 276 9.70 8.96 8.46
CA CYS A 276 10.96 9.15 9.21
C CYS A 276 11.64 7.85 9.63
N ILE A 277 10.92 6.72 9.60
CA ILE A 277 11.44 5.40 9.98
C ILE A 277 11.48 4.46 8.77
N GLY A 278 12.02 4.92 7.67
CA GLY A 278 12.12 4.12 6.47
C GLY A 278 10.83 3.94 5.65
N GLY A 279 9.73 4.59 6.04
CA GLY A 279 8.45 4.52 5.33
C GLY A 279 7.65 3.27 5.70
N ARG A 280 7.08 3.23 6.91
CA ARG A 280 6.25 2.12 7.40
C ARG A 280 4.98 2.60 8.07
N TRP A 281 3.99 1.72 8.15
CA TRP A 281 2.77 1.95 8.89
C TRP A 281 2.96 1.66 10.38
N GLU A 282 2.60 2.59 11.22
CA GLU A 282 2.65 2.47 12.67
C GLU A 282 1.26 2.60 13.28
N LEU A 283 0.97 1.76 14.27
CA LEU A 283 -0.20 1.92 15.12
C LEU A 283 -0.08 3.21 15.92
N THR A 284 -1.11 4.03 15.95
CA THR A 284 -1.19 5.25 16.77
C THR A 284 -2.38 5.20 17.70
N GLU A 285 -2.13 5.43 18.97
CA GLU A 285 -3.18 5.40 19.99
C GLU A 285 -4.25 6.47 19.69
N GLN A 286 -5.49 6.02 19.53
CA GLN A 286 -6.68 6.87 19.35
C GLN A 286 -6.56 7.97 18.27
N GLY A 287 -5.67 7.78 17.31
CA GLY A 287 -5.41 8.79 16.26
C GLY A 287 -4.67 10.03 16.76
N HIS A 288 -3.93 9.94 17.87
CA HIS A 288 -3.20 11.07 18.47
C HIS A 288 -2.32 11.82 17.45
N LYS A 289 -1.64 11.10 16.56
CA LYS A 289 -0.80 11.71 15.51
C LYS A 289 -1.61 12.60 14.57
N LEU A 290 -2.80 12.14 14.13
CA LEU A 290 -3.70 12.95 13.31
C LEU A 290 -4.21 14.16 14.09
N ARG A 291 -4.69 13.93 15.33
CA ARG A 291 -5.23 14.98 16.19
C ARG A 291 -4.23 16.12 16.44
N SER A 292 -2.95 15.81 16.61
CA SER A 292 -1.90 16.84 16.80
C SER A 292 -1.69 17.69 15.55
N ARG A 293 -1.80 17.09 14.34
CA ARG A 293 -1.62 17.79 13.07
C ARG A 293 -2.76 18.76 12.75
N LEU A 294 -3.95 18.61 13.39
CA LEU A 294 -5.06 19.55 13.22
C LEU A 294 -4.71 20.98 13.68
N SER A 295 -3.96 21.08 14.78
CA SER A 295 -3.56 22.39 15.33
C SER A 295 -2.35 23.02 14.65
N ASN A 296 -1.69 22.30 13.78
CA ASN A 296 -0.50 22.74 13.05
C ASN A 296 -0.80 22.80 11.54
N GLU A 297 -0.68 21.68 10.83
CA GLU A 297 -0.74 21.63 9.36
C GLU A 297 -2.10 22.10 8.80
N ILE A 298 -3.23 21.74 9.44
CA ILE A 298 -4.55 22.18 9.00
C ILE A 298 -4.77 23.67 9.35
N VAL A 299 -4.30 24.14 10.48
CA VAL A 299 -4.30 25.57 10.79
C VAL A 299 -3.50 26.35 9.75
N ASP A 300 -2.31 25.88 9.36
CA ASP A 300 -1.49 26.52 8.32
C ASP A 300 -2.19 26.53 6.95
N LEU A 301 -2.95 25.48 6.63
CA LEU A 301 -3.79 25.44 5.43
C LEU A 301 -4.85 26.55 5.44
N TYR A 302 -5.58 26.70 6.54
CA TYR A 302 -6.59 27.76 6.66
C TYR A 302 -5.97 29.16 6.70
N ILE A 303 -4.78 29.35 7.28
CA ILE A 303 -4.02 30.62 7.22
C ILE A 303 -3.62 30.94 5.77
N TYR A 304 -3.18 29.94 5.01
CA TYR A 304 -2.88 30.14 3.58
C TYR A 304 -4.11 30.64 2.81
N TYR A 305 -5.27 30.03 2.99
CA TYR A 305 -6.49 30.46 2.33
C TYR A 305 -7.00 31.82 2.83
N GLN A 306 -6.84 32.09 4.12
CA GLN A 306 -7.15 33.41 4.67
C GLN A 306 -6.37 34.50 3.94
N LYS A 307 -5.06 34.34 3.77
CA LYS A 307 -4.22 35.27 3.02
C LYS A 307 -4.63 35.36 1.55
N LYS A 308 -4.87 34.21 0.89
CA LYS A 308 -5.33 34.16 -0.50
C LYS A 308 -6.63 34.92 -0.72
N TYR A 309 -7.59 34.77 0.17
CA TYR A 309 -8.87 35.51 0.10
C TYR A 309 -8.69 36.97 0.44
N GLN A 310 -7.80 37.32 1.34
CA GLN A 310 -7.46 38.72 1.64
C GLN A 310 -6.83 39.44 0.43
N GLU A 311 -5.96 38.77 -0.31
CA GLU A 311 -5.38 39.29 -1.55
C GLU A 311 -6.44 39.44 -2.63
N LYS A 312 -7.29 38.44 -2.82
CA LYS A 312 -8.42 38.53 -3.76
C LYS A 312 -9.41 39.63 -3.39
N ALA A 313 -9.65 39.87 -2.11
CA ALA A 313 -10.51 40.95 -1.68
C ALA A 313 -10.01 42.34 -2.15
N LYS A 314 -8.69 42.55 -2.18
CA LYS A 314 -8.07 43.81 -2.63
C LYS A 314 -8.22 44.09 -4.12
N GLU A 315 -8.57 43.08 -4.94
CA GLU A 315 -8.79 43.22 -6.38
C GLU A 315 -10.15 43.91 -6.68
N TYR A 316 -11.02 44.03 -5.70
CA TYR A 316 -12.39 44.57 -5.82
C TYR A 316 -12.55 45.86 -5.05
N GLU A 317 -13.45 46.75 -5.52
CA GLU A 317 -13.83 47.99 -4.83
C GLU A 317 -14.47 47.70 -3.48
N GLU A 318 -14.27 48.59 -2.51
CA GLU A 318 -14.68 48.39 -1.10
C GLU A 318 -16.18 48.14 -0.91
N GLU A 319 -17.04 48.71 -1.74
CA GLU A 319 -18.50 48.55 -1.69
C GLU A 319 -19.03 47.38 -2.56
N SER A 320 -18.15 46.64 -3.21
CA SER A 320 -18.56 45.55 -4.08
C SER A 320 -19.02 44.32 -3.28
N ASP A 321 -20.06 43.64 -3.78
CA ASP A 321 -20.54 42.35 -3.23
C ASP A 321 -19.42 41.29 -3.22
N PHE A 322 -18.54 41.29 -4.21
CA PHE A 322 -17.38 40.39 -4.27
C PHE A 322 -16.37 40.70 -3.16
N ARG A 323 -16.14 41.98 -2.86
CA ARG A 323 -15.27 42.36 -1.76
C ARG A 323 -15.83 41.86 -0.44
N THR A 324 -17.11 42.13 -0.19
CA THR A 324 -17.83 41.67 1.01
C THR A 324 -17.79 40.14 1.13
N MET A 325 -17.96 39.41 0.02
CA MET A 325 -17.87 37.96 -0.01
C MET A 325 -16.48 37.46 0.41
N TYR A 326 -15.40 38.05 -0.11
CA TYR A 326 -14.05 37.65 0.25
C TYR A 326 -13.68 38.05 1.68
N ASP A 327 -14.09 39.22 2.17
CA ASP A 327 -13.88 39.62 3.56
C ASP A 327 -14.60 38.70 4.55
N ASN A 328 -15.79 38.21 4.21
CA ASN A 328 -16.50 37.19 4.98
C ASN A 328 -15.73 35.87 4.99
N ARG A 329 -15.15 35.43 3.86
CA ARG A 329 -14.29 34.22 3.79
C ARG A 329 -13.05 34.38 4.67
N VAL A 330 -12.41 35.54 4.68
CA VAL A 330 -11.25 35.84 5.55
C VAL A 330 -11.64 35.71 7.02
N ALA A 331 -12.78 36.35 7.43
CA ALA A 331 -13.26 36.27 8.79
C ALA A 331 -13.62 34.84 9.21
N ASN A 332 -14.25 34.06 8.31
CA ASN A 332 -14.63 32.67 8.56
C ASN A 332 -13.46 31.73 8.64
N CYS A 333 -12.40 31.89 7.81
CA CYS A 333 -11.13 31.19 8.00
C CYS A 333 -10.57 31.43 9.42
N GLY A 334 -10.56 32.69 9.89
CA GLY A 334 -10.13 33.04 11.24
C GLY A 334 -10.91 32.32 12.34
N LYS A 335 -12.23 32.18 12.18
CA LYS A 335 -13.07 31.43 13.14
C LYS A 335 -12.70 29.95 13.17
N VAL A 336 -12.46 29.31 12.01
CA VAL A 336 -12.06 27.91 11.93
C VAL A 336 -10.67 27.69 12.54
N ILE A 337 -9.72 28.60 12.29
CA ILE A 337 -8.37 28.57 12.87
C ILE A 337 -8.42 28.53 14.40
N ILE A 338 -9.27 29.39 15.00
CA ILE A 338 -9.45 29.42 16.46
C ILE A 338 -10.06 28.12 16.95
N LYS A 339 -11.11 27.63 16.30
CA LYS A 339 -11.77 26.36 16.63
C LYS A 339 -10.83 25.15 16.55
N LEU A 340 -9.94 25.09 15.56
CA LEU A 340 -8.97 24.01 15.41
C LEU A 340 -7.92 23.96 16.54
N LYS A 341 -7.81 25.00 17.33
CA LYS A 341 -7.00 25.04 18.56
C LYS A 341 -7.77 24.64 19.81
N ASP A 342 -9.11 24.60 19.73
CA ASP A 342 -9.97 24.14 20.82
C ASP A 342 -10.03 22.62 20.91
N SER A 343 -9.88 22.07 22.12
CA SER A 343 -9.84 20.63 22.36
C SER A 343 -11.18 19.96 22.05
N GLY A 344 -12.29 20.53 22.53
CA GLY A 344 -13.61 19.96 22.34
C GLY A 344 -14.06 19.96 20.88
N TYR A 345 -13.67 20.97 20.10
CA TYR A 345 -13.91 21.01 18.67
C TYR A 345 -13.11 19.93 17.92
N LYS A 346 -11.81 19.75 18.27
CA LYS A 346 -10.98 18.70 17.69
C LYS A 346 -11.53 17.30 17.98
N ASP A 347 -12.04 17.05 19.18
CA ASP A 347 -12.61 15.75 19.54
C ASP A 347 -13.83 15.40 18.68
N LYS A 348 -14.66 16.40 18.37
CA LYS A 348 -15.81 16.22 17.47
C LYS A 348 -15.36 15.98 16.02
N ILE A 349 -14.35 16.71 15.54
CA ILE A 349 -13.76 16.45 14.22
C ILE A 349 -13.18 15.05 14.14
N MET A 350 -12.45 14.59 15.15
CA MET A 350 -11.86 13.24 15.16
C MET A 350 -12.93 12.14 15.09
N LYS A 351 -14.16 12.39 15.62
CA LYS A 351 -15.28 11.46 15.45
C LYS A 351 -15.73 11.36 13.99
N GLU A 352 -15.86 12.49 13.29
CA GLU A 352 -16.18 12.52 11.86
C GLU A 352 -15.03 11.87 11.03
N CYS A 353 -13.79 12.18 11.35
CA CYS A 353 -12.64 11.60 10.66
C CYS A 353 -12.60 10.07 10.72
N LYS A 354 -13.09 9.43 11.78
CA LYS A 354 -13.15 7.96 11.84
C LYS A 354 -13.93 7.36 10.67
N GLU A 355 -15.02 8.00 10.25
CA GLU A 355 -15.85 7.53 9.16
C GLU A 355 -15.16 7.72 7.81
N TYR A 356 -14.53 8.87 7.59
CA TYR A 356 -13.81 9.16 6.35
C TYR A 356 -12.57 8.30 6.13
N PHE A 357 -11.79 8.03 7.19
CA PHE A 357 -10.54 7.27 7.12
C PHE A 357 -10.74 5.76 7.31
N TYR A 358 -11.98 5.28 7.42
CA TYR A 358 -12.25 3.87 7.72
C TYR A 358 -11.93 2.94 6.55
N ASP A 359 -11.04 1.99 6.77
CA ASP A 359 -10.78 0.86 5.89
C ASP A 359 -10.73 -0.44 6.73
N ASN A 360 -11.79 -1.24 6.67
CA ASN A 360 -11.91 -2.51 7.39
C ASN A 360 -11.00 -3.61 6.84
N LYS A 361 -10.47 -3.44 5.61
CA LYS A 361 -9.56 -4.40 4.97
C LYS A 361 -8.10 -4.00 5.12
N PHE A 362 -7.81 -2.89 5.80
CA PHE A 362 -6.45 -2.39 5.94
C PHE A 362 -5.53 -3.40 6.65
N ILE A 363 -6.02 -4.00 7.74
CA ILE A 363 -5.26 -5.00 8.52
C ILE A 363 -4.92 -6.23 7.67
N ASP A 364 -5.85 -6.66 6.81
CA ASP A 364 -5.63 -7.82 5.93
C ASP A 364 -4.55 -7.56 4.85
N LYS A 365 -4.24 -6.30 4.59
CA LYS A 365 -3.20 -5.89 3.63
C LYS A 365 -1.84 -5.70 4.29
N LEU A 366 -1.82 -5.47 5.61
CA LEU A 366 -0.57 -5.23 6.34
C LEU A 366 0.30 -6.48 6.34
N ASP A 367 1.57 -6.27 5.97
CA ASP A 367 2.62 -7.29 5.97
C ASP A 367 2.32 -8.54 5.14
N ASP A 368 1.37 -8.45 4.19
CA ASP A 368 1.04 -9.54 3.26
C ASP A 368 2.00 -9.62 2.05
N GLN A 369 2.88 -8.63 1.88
CA GLN A 369 3.83 -8.53 0.78
C GLN A 369 5.06 -9.40 1.03
N LYS A 370 5.03 -10.65 0.56
CA LYS A 370 6.11 -11.65 0.78
C LYS A 370 7.47 -11.26 0.17
N ASN A 371 7.46 -10.34 -0.79
CA ASN A 371 8.66 -9.91 -1.51
C ASN A 371 9.30 -8.64 -0.94
N LEU A 372 8.76 -8.11 0.16
CA LEU A 372 9.26 -6.89 0.79
C LEU A 372 9.74 -7.19 2.21
N ILE A 373 10.93 -6.72 2.53
CA ILE A 373 11.50 -6.82 3.88
C ILE A 373 11.64 -5.41 4.47
N GLY A 374 10.99 -5.15 5.62
CA GLY A 374 11.10 -3.89 6.32
C GLY A 374 12.40 -3.81 7.15
N PHE A 375 13.17 -2.74 6.94
CA PHE A 375 14.33 -2.35 7.76
C PHE A 375 14.01 -1.05 8.51
N GLU A 376 14.82 -0.68 9.49
CA GLU A 376 14.60 0.57 10.25
C GLU A 376 14.71 1.83 9.36
N ASN A 377 15.49 1.78 8.31
CA ASN A 377 15.78 2.89 7.42
C ASN A 377 15.19 2.74 6.00
N GLY A 378 14.39 1.69 5.73
CA GLY A 378 13.79 1.49 4.41
C GLY A 378 13.20 0.10 4.22
N ILE A 379 12.97 -0.25 2.97
CA ILE A 379 12.40 -1.54 2.55
C ILE A 379 13.31 -2.14 1.48
N TYR A 380 13.63 -3.42 1.61
CA TYR A 380 14.29 -4.19 0.57
C TYR A 380 13.24 -4.92 -0.28
N ASP A 381 13.27 -4.67 -1.58
CA ASP A 381 12.40 -5.32 -2.56
C ASP A 381 13.14 -6.51 -3.20
N LEU A 382 12.78 -7.73 -2.80
CA LEU A 382 13.41 -8.98 -3.26
C LEU A 382 13.24 -9.19 -4.77
N ASN A 383 12.11 -8.77 -5.36
CA ASN A 383 11.89 -8.94 -6.79
C ASN A 383 12.79 -8.06 -7.64
N LYS A 384 13.08 -6.86 -7.15
CA LYS A 384 13.90 -5.87 -7.85
C LYS A 384 15.35 -5.89 -7.38
N SER A 385 15.65 -6.62 -6.29
CA SER A 385 16.94 -6.60 -5.59
C SER A 385 17.41 -5.18 -5.27
N VAL A 386 16.50 -4.33 -4.77
CA VAL A 386 16.76 -2.91 -4.51
C VAL A 386 16.31 -2.52 -3.12
N PHE A 387 17.16 -1.79 -2.41
CA PHE A 387 16.81 -1.09 -1.19
C PHE A 387 16.25 0.30 -1.51
N ARG A 388 15.11 0.64 -0.94
CA ARG A 388 14.43 1.92 -1.17
C ARG A 388 13.66 2.40 0.06
N GLY A 389 13.23 3.65 0.05
CA GLY A 389 12.22 4.11 1.00
C GLY A 389 10.90 3.38 0.80
N GLY A 390 10.21 3.10 1.91
CA GLY A 390 8.89 2.49 1.85
C GLY A 390 7.84 3.42 1.30
N LEU A 391 6.82 2.84 0.69
CA LEU A 391 5.66 3.54 0.14
C LEU A 391 4.41 3.18 0.96
N PRO A 392 3.41 4.07 1.07
CA PRO A 392 2.15 3.75 1.74
C PRO A 392 1.48 2.49 1.18
N SER A 393 1.64 2.23 -0.11
CA SER A 393 1.09 1.08 -0.81
C SER A 393 1.85 -0.23 -0.59
N ASP A 394 3.00 -0.19 0.06
CA ASP A 394 3.72 -1.41 0.45
C ASP A 394 3.04 -2.12 1.62
N TYR A 395 2.24 -1.41 2.41
CA TYR A 395 1.53 -1.93 3.58
C TYR A 395 2.46 -2.65 4.57
N ILE A 396 3.70 -2.20 4.74
CA ILE A 396 4.65 -2.77 5.68
C ILE A 396 4.54 -2.06 7.03
N SER A 397 4.37 -2.83 8.11
CA SER A 397 4.41 -2.37 9.50
C SER A 397 5.56 -2.99 10.29
N LEU A 398 5.96 -4.20 9.94
CA LEU A 398 7.02 -4.94 10.61
C LEU A 398 8.42 -4.51 10.11
N SER A 399 9.40 -4.67 10.98
CA SER A 399 10.80 -4.37 10.72
C SER A 399 11.70 -5.46 11.28
N THR A 400 12.82 -5.69 10.63
CA THR A 400 13.92 -6.52 11.15
C THR A 400 14.59 -5.94 12.39
N GLN A 401 14.25 -4.70 12.80
CA GLN A 401 14.92 -3.91 13.82
C GLN A 401 16.41 -3.62 13.52
N LEU A 402 16.80 -3.79 12.26
CA LEU A 402 18.13 -3.49 11.76
C LEU A 402 18.05 -2.35 10.74
N SER A 403 19.08 -1.53 10.68
CA SER A 403 19.27 -0.58 9.59
C SER A 403 20.20 -1.18 8.56
N LEU A 404 19.76 -1.19 7.29
CA LEU A 404 20.65 -1.58 6.21
C LEU A 404 21.63 -0.43 5.93
N PRO A 405 22.95 -0.67 5.90
CA PRO A 405 23.90 0.36 5.52
C PRO A 405 23.63 0.85 4.10
N VAL A 406 23.29 2.11 3.95
CA VAL A 406 23.07 2.73 2.64
C VAL A 406 24.29 3.61 2.35
N PRO A 407 24.93 3.48 1.19
CA PRO A 407 26.04 4.36 0.84
C PRO A 407 25.58 5.81 0.83
N LYS A 408 26.40 6.72 1.33
CA LYS A 408 26.11 8.16 1.28
C LYS A 408 25.86 8.67 -0.16
N THR A 409 26.31 7.94 -1.18
CA THR A 409 26.04 8.22 -2.60
C THR A 409 24.57 8.18 -2.99
N MET A 410 23.70 7.53 -2.20
CA MET A 410 22.24 7.52 -2.42
C MET A 410 21.53 8.67 -1.68
N MET A 411 22.23 9.44 -0.87
CA MET A 411 21.72 10.68 -0.30
C MET A 411 22.17 11.86 -1.17
N PRO A 412 21.40 12.95 -1.29
CA PRO A 412 21.86 14.14 -2.01
C PRO A 412 23.10 14.72 -1.31
N LEU A 413 24.26 14.60 -1.94
CA LEU A 413 25.56 14.96 -1.40
C LEU A 413 25.93 16.43 -1.56
N GLY A 414 26.54 17.00 -0.53
CA GLY A 414 27.47 18.11 -0.66
C GLY A 414 28.84 17.59 -1.17
N ILE A 415 29.54 18.41 -1.94
CA ILE A 415 30.71 18.06 -2.75
C ILE A 415 31.96 17.61 -1.95
N ASP A 416 31.99 17.72 -0.64
CA ASP A 416 33.21 17.58 0.18
C ASP A 416 33.55 16.16 0.70
N ASP A 417 32.68 15.17 0.45
CA ASP A 417 32.82 13.84 1.05
C ASP A 417 33.15 12.68 0.07
N ILE A 418 33.62 12.98 -1.15
CA ILE A 418 33.80 11.98 -2.25
C ILE A 418 34.78 10.86 -1.89
N LEU A 419 35.84 11.13 -1.11
CA LEU A 419 36.85 10.12 -0.74
C LEU A 419 36.40 9.16 0.39
N GLU A 420 35.61 9.64 1.33
CA GLU A 420 34.97 8.75 2.35
C GLU A 420 33.89 7.86 1.74
N VAL A 421 33.16 8.41 0.76
CA VAL A 421 32.10 7.71 0.02
C VAL A 421 32.62 6.49 -0.75
N VAL A 422 33.82 6.54 -1.34
CA VAL A 422 34.39 5.38 -2.08
C VAL A 422 34.64 4.20 -1.14
N LYS A 423 35.16 4.43 0.05
CA LYS A 423 35.38 3.37 1.04
C LYS A 423 34.07 2.80 1.61
N GLU A 424 33.06 3.67 1.81
CA GLU A 424 31.75 3.23 2.25
C GLU A 424 31.02 2.43 1.15
N VAL A 425 31.21 2.75 -0.13
CA VAL A 425 30.65 1.99 -1.27
C VAL A 425 31.26 0.61 -1.37
N GLU A 426 32.59 0.48 -1.16
CA GLU A 426 33.26 -0.83 -1.12
C GLU A 426 32.71 -1.69 0.02
N CYS A 427 32.60 -1.13 1.24
CA CYS A 427 32.01 -1.82 2.38
C CYS A 427 30.52 -2.16 2.17
N TYR A 428 29.76 -1.28 1.52
CA TYR A 428 28.35 -1.56 1.17
C TYR A 428 28.22 -2.70 0.15
N ASN A 429 29.08 -2.74 -0.87
CA ASN A 429 29.05 -3.80 -1.86
C ASN A 429 29.38 -5.15 -1.22
N GLU A 430 30.38 -5.21 -0.32
CA GLU A 430 30.69 -6.41 0.45
C GLU A 430 29.52 -6.85 1.34
N LEU A 431 28.83 -5.92 1.99
CA LEU A 431 27.66 -6.19 2.84
C LEU A 431 26.44 -6.59 2.00
N ASN A 432 26.23 -5.98 0.84
CA ASN A 432 25.16 -6.32 -0.07
C ASN A 432 25.38 -7.69 -0.72
N ASP A 433 26.61 -8.01 -1.09
CA ASP A 433 27.00 -9.34 -1.56
C ASP A 433 26.81 -10.39 -0.47
N GLY A 434 27.19 -10.07 0.79
CA GLY A 434 26.94 -10.91 1.94
C GLY A 434 25.45 -11.11 2.26
N LEU A 435 24.64 -10.07 2.10
CA LEU A 435 23.18 -10.15 2.25
C LEU A 435 22.55 -11.00 1.14
N ASN A 436 22.96 -10.80 -0.10
CA ASN A 436 22.47 -11.60 -1.24
C ASN A 436 22.86 -13.06 -1.07
N ASP A 437 24.11 -13.36 -0.68
CA ASP A 437 24.58 -14.71 -0.37
C ASP A 437 23.80 -15.34 0.82
N PHE A 438 23.46 -14.54 1.83
CA PHE A 438 22.59 -14.97 2.93
C PHE A 438 21.16 -15.25 2.46
N LEU A 439 20.59 -14.36 1.65
CA LEU A 439 19.23 -14.53 1.13
C LEU A 439 19.14 -15.74 0.18
N GLU A 440 20.14 -15.94 -0.69
CA GLU A 440 20.23 -17.13 -1.55
C GLU A 440 20.37 -18.44 -0.76
N LYS A 441 20.93 -18.40 0.44
CA LYS A 441 21.06 -19.58 1.31
C LYS A 441 19.82 -19.83 2.16
N VAL A 442 18.99 -18.83 2.40
CA VAL A 442 17.82 -18.91 3.30
C VAL A 442 16.53 -19.12 2.51
N PHE A 443 16.48 -18.64 1.28
CA PHE A 443 15.35 -18.74 0.36
C PHE A 443 15.71 -19.55 -0.89
#